data_1986f63714c801d1b4c554619988a3a9
#
_entry.id   1986f63714c801d1b4c554619988a3a9
#
_cell.length_a   1.000
_cell.length_b   1.000
_cell.length_c   1.000
_cell.angle_alpha   90.00
_cell.angle_beta   90.00
_cell.angle_gamma   90.00
#
_symmetry.space_group_name_H-M   'P 1'
#
loop_
_entity.id
_entity.type
_entity.pdbx_description
1 polymer ?
#
loop_
_entity_poly.entity_id
_entity_poly.type
_entity_poly.pdbx_seq_one_letter_code
_entity_poly.pdbx_strand_id
1 'polypeptide(L)'
;MNAVDKFEQFEWLTHGITAKSPIFGQEGHSTGEKPIDYQDRLGAIAAMGSQLAKSVASVIIFGECSMGDYEYIRNHLAKIMMDAAYVDKKREPEQIAIYHLSWLVAKMVMVFALDPDYESNFTAKGRLKVVAGVSGKQMSLSVYRHTWKPYE
;
A
#
# COMPACT_ATOMS: atom_id res chain seq x y z
N MET A 1 16.85 -18.05 4.82
CA MET A 1 15.39 -17.88 4.93
C MET A 1 14.96 -16.93 3.84
N ASN A 2 14.29 -17.42 2.80
CA ASN A 2 13.88 -16.62 1.64
C ASN A 2 12.68 -15.72 2.01
N ALA A 3 12.52 -14.61 1.32
CA ALA A 3 11.39 -13.68 1.55
C ALA A 3 10.02 -14.39 1.37
N VAL A 4 9.96 -15.40 0.51
CA VAL A 4 8.77 -16.24 0.26
C VAL A 4 8.40 -17.03 1.52
N ASP A 5 9.38 -17.65 2.21
CA ASP A 5 9.13 -18.44 3.43
C ASP A 5 8.54 -17.57 4.55
N LYS A 6 8.90 -16.28 4.58
CA LYS A 6 8.34 -15.34 5.57
C LYS A 6 6.91 -14.92 5.24
N PHE A 7 6.53 -14.91 3.97
CA PHE A 7 5.18 -14.58 3.55
C PHE A 7 4.20 -15.72 3.90
N GLU A 8 4.60 -16.96 3.69
CA GLU A 8 3.80 -18.14 4.03
C GLU A 8 3.50 -18.25 5.54
N GLN A 9 4.44 -17.81 6.40
CA GLN A 9 4.22 -17.78 7.85
C GLN A 9 3.07 -16.86 8.29
N PHE A 10 2.71 -15.87 7.47
CA PHE A 10 1.66 -14.89 7.79
C PHE A 10 0.42 -15.01 6.89
N GLU A 11 0.37 -16.02 6.02
CA GLU A 11 -0.77 -16.25 5.13
C GLU A 11 -2.09 -16.38 5.90
N TRP A 12 -2.05 -17.01 7.09
CA TRP A 12 -3.20 -17.14 7.97
C TRP A 12 -3.80 -15.80 8.43
N LEU A 13 -3.02 -14.70 8.45
CA LEU A 13 -3.53 -13.38 8.81
C LEU A 13 -4.53 -12.84 7.77
N THR A 14 -4.39 -13.27 6.53
CA THR A 14 -5.26 -12.86 5.42
C THR A 14 -6.43 -13.81 5.22
N HIS A 15 -6.33 -15.06 5.70
CA HIS A 15 -7.38 -16.06 5.65
C HIS A 15 -8.55 -15.70 6.57
N GLY A 16 -9.43 -14.92 6.23
CA GLY A 16 -10.59 -14.55 7.04
C GLY A 16 -11.05 -13.12 6.82
N ILE A 17 -10.30 -12.38 6.01
CA ILE A 17 -10.73 -11.04 5.57
C ILE A 17 -11.86 -11.18 4.54
N THR A 18 -11.91 -12.29 3.80
CA THR A 18 -12.99 -12.66 2.88
C THR A 18 -14.10 -13.47 3.54
N ALA A 19 -13.97 -13.84 4.80
CA ALA A 19 -15.01 -14.55 5.51
C ALA A 19 -16.22 -13.62 5.66
N LYS A 20 -17.31 -13.99 5.00
CA LYS A 20 -18.64 -13.43 5.23
C LYS A 20 -18.89 -13.35 6.73
N SER A 21 -19.55 -12.28 7.17
CA SER A 21 -19.97 -12.13 8.57
C SER A 21 -20.40 -13.45 9.18
N PRO A 22 -19.95 -13.79 10.39
CA PRO A 22 -20.34 -15.04 11.01
C PRO A 22 -21.86 -15.12 11.05
N ILE A 23 -22.41 -16.13 10.39
CA ILE A 23 -23.84 -16.46 10.49
C ILE A 23 -24.01 -17.06 11.87
N PHE A 24 -24.45 -16.24 12.81
CA PHE A 24 -24.89 -16.72 14.12
C PHE A 24 -26.09 -17.64 13.91
N GLY A 25 -25.90 -18.96 14.07
CA GLY A 25 -27.01 -19.88 14.07
C GLY A 25 -26.85 -21.22 13.33
N GLN A 26 -25.69 -21.54 12.78
CA GLN A 26 -25.43 -22.91 12.34
C GLN A 26 -24.53 -23.61 13.36
N GLU A 27 -25.07 -24.66 13.99
CA GLU A 27 -24.29 -25.64 14.78
C GLU A 27 -23.34 -26.38 13.82
N GLY A 28 -22.21 -25.78 13.50
CA GLY A 28 -21.12 -26.44 12.83
C GLY A 28 -20.41 -27.35 13.82
N HIS A 29 -20.19 -28.62 13.48
CA HIS A 29 -19.31 -29.47 14.21
C HIS A 29 -17.94 -28.82 14.32
N SER A 30 -17.57 -28.39 15.55
CA SER A 30 -16.29 -27.81 15.85
C SER A 30 -15.19 -28.83 15.55
N THR A 31 -14.26 -28.50 14.67
CA THR A 31 -13.03 -29.27 14.44
C THR A 31 -12.05 -29.19 15.63
N GLY A 32 -12.45 -28.53 16.72
CA GLY A 32 -11.61 -28.32 17.89
C GLY A 32 -10.61 -27.17 17.80
N GLU A 33 -10.44 -26.59 16.62
CA GLU A 33 -9.60 -25.40 16.44
C GLU A 33 -10.40 -24.14 16.78
N LYS A 34 -9.88 -23.39 17.74
CA LYS A 34 -10.44 -22.09 18.12
C LYS A 34 -10.27 -21.14 16.91
N PRO A 35 -11.34 -20.48 16.43
CA PRO A 35 -11.18 -19.50 15.37
C PRO A 35 -10.22 -18.39 15.82
N ILE A 36 -9.36 -17.96 14.90
CA ILE A 36 -8.39 -16.89 15.12
C ILE A 36 -9.17 -15.61 15.44
N ASP A 37 -8.97 -15.11 16.63
CA ASP A 37 -9.63 -13.88 17.06
C ASP A 37 -8.82 -12.62 16.74
N TYR A 38 -9.41 -11.47 17.03
CA TYR A 38 -8.80 -10.18 16.80
C TYR A 38 -7.50 -9.98 17.60
N GLN A 39 -7.43 -10.55 18.83
CA GLN A 39 -6.26 -10.43 19.69
C GLN A 39 -5.09 -11.28 19.18
N ASP A 40 -5.39 -12.46 18.62
CA ASP A 40 -4.37 -13.31 17.99
C ASP A 40 -3.71 -12.60 16.81
N ARG A 41 -4.51 -11.88 15.99
CA ARG A 41 -4.00 -11.07 14.87
C ARG A 41 -3.14 -9.91 15.35
N LEU A 42 -3.58 -9.18 16.35
CA LEU A 42 -2.80 -8.11 16.95
C LEU A 42 -1.48 -8.63 17.55
N GLY A 43 -1.52 -9.77 18.23
CA GLY A 43 -0.33 -10.42 18.78
C GLY A 43 0.68 -10.79 17.71
N ALA A 44 0.22 -11.36 16.59
CA ALA A 44 1.09 -11.70 15.46
C ALA A 44 1.71 -10.47 14.81
N ILE A 45 0.94 -9.40 14.61
CA ILE A 45 1.47 -8.13 14.10
C ILE A 45 2.49 -7.55 15.06
N ALA A 46 2.22 -7.57 16.37
CA ALA A 46 3.15 -7.06 17.38
C ALA A 46 4.49 -7.80 17.38
N ALA A 47 4.47 -9.10 17.07
CA ALA A 47 5.66 -9.94 17.00
C ALA A 47 6.53 -9.70 15.76
N MET A 48 6.05 -8.98 14.74
CA MET A 48 6.84 -8.69 13.55
C MET A 48 8.06 -7.82 13.86
N GLY A 49 9.20 -8.14 13.22
CA GLY A 49 10.50 -7.52 13.53
C GLY A 49 10.68 -6.08 13.04
N SER A 50 9.84 -5.58 12.10
CA SER A 50 9.98 -4.24 11.57
C SER A 50 8.68 -3.45 11.62
N GLN A 51 8.79 -2.14 11.84
CA GLN A 51 7.62 -1.26 11.84
C GLN A 51 6.89 -1.25 10.48
N LEU A 52 7.65 -1.29 9.38
CA LEU A 52 7.06 -1.36 8.05
C LEU A 52 6.20 -2.62 7.87
N ALA A 53 6.71 -3.78 8.30
CA ALA A 53 5.95 -5.03 8.23
C ALA A 53 4.68 -4.96 9.08
N LYS A 54 4.76 -4.40 10.30
CA LYS A 54 3.59 -4.18 11.17
C LYS A 54 2.54 -3.30 10.48
N SER A 55 2.97 -2.19 9.93
CA SER A 55 2.06 -1.25 9.26
C SER A 55 1.43 -1.85 8.01
N VAL A 56 2.18 -2.59 7.19
CA VAL A 56 1.64 -3.29 6.02
C VAL A 56 0.59 -4.33 6.45
N ALA A 57 0.91 -5.16 7.43
CA ALA A 57 -0.04 -6.16 7.94
C ALA A 57 -1.30 -5.49 8.52
N SER A 58 -1.15 -4.40 9.28
CA SER A 58 -2.28 -3.65 9.83
C SER A 58 -3.20 -3.10 8.73
N VAL A 59 -2.64 -2.51 7.67
CA VAL A 59 -3.44 -1.97 6.56
C VAL A 59 -4.17 -3.08 5.80
N ILE A 60 -3.52 -4.23 5.57
CA ILE A 60 -4.14 -5.37 4.88
C ILE A 60 -5.29 -5.95 5.72
N ILE A 61 -5.12 -6.06 7.04
CA ILE A 61 -6.07 -6.73 7.91
C ILE A 61 -7.21 -5.81 8.35
N PHE A 62 -6.91 -4.55 8.66
CA PHE A 62 -7.86 -3.61 9.26
C PHE A 62 -8.32 -2.51 8.31
N GLY A 63 -7.71 -2.39 7.13
CA GLY A 63 -8.11 -1.42 6.10
C GLY A 63 -8.13 0.01 6.60
N GLU A 64 -9.27 0.67 6.41
CA GLU A 64 -9.46 2.09 6.75
C GLU A 64 -9.27 2.40 8.25
N CYS A 65 -9.41 1.42 9.13
CA CYS A 65 -9.17 1.59 10.57
C CYS A 65 -7.69 1.84 10.90
N SER A 66 -6.78 1.59 9.96
CA SER A 66 -5.33 1.73 10.13
C SER A 66 -4.75 2.95 9.41
N MET A 67 -5.42 4.10 9.50
CA MET A 67 -4.99 5.33 8.80
C MET A 67 -3.55 5.74 9.13
N GLY A 68 -3.13 5.62 10.39
CA GLY A 68 -1.75 5.94 10.81
C GLY A 68 -0.72 5.03 10.13
N ASP A 69 -1.02 3.74 10.03
CA ASP A 69 -0.18 2.77 9.34
C ASP A 69 -0.14 3.02 7.83
N TYR A 70 -1.29 3.34 7.24
CA TYR A 70 -1.37 3.73 5.83
C TYR A 70 -0.50 4.95 5.53
N GLU A 71 -0.56 5.99 6.36
CA GLU A 71 0.27 7.18 6.20
C GLU A 71 1.76 6.89 6.38
N TYR A 72 2.10 6.01 7.32
CA TYR A 72 3.47 5.57 7.53
C TYR A 72 4.04 4.89 6.28
N ILE A 73 3.30 3.94 5.68
CA ILE A 73 3.72 3.25 4.46
C ILE A 73 3.87 4.25 3.30
N ARG A 74 2.87 5.10 3.10
CA ARG A 74 2.90 6.11 2.04
C ARG A 74 4.12 7.03 2.15
N ASN A 75 4.42 7.52 3.36
CA ASN A 75 5.56 8.39 3.60
C ASN A 75 6.89 7.65 3.40
N HIS A 76 6.94 6.37 3.75
CA HIS A 76 8.10 5.51 3.53
C HIS A 76 8.38 5.31 2.03
N LEU A 77 7.35 5.00 1.24
CA LEU A 77 7.45 4.89 -0.22
C LEU A 77 7.85 6.22 -0.86
N ALA A 78 7.24 7.33 -0.43
CA ALA A 78 7.58 8.65 -0.92
C ALA A 78 9.07 9.00 -0.66
N LYS A 79 9.58 8.62 0.50
CA LYS A 79 11.00 8.80 0.83
C LYS A 79 11.90 7.99 -0.08
N ILE A 80 11.60 6.71 -0.29
CA ILE A 80 12.38 5.84 -1.20
C ILE A 80 12.43 6.44 -2.60
N MET A 81 11.29 6.86 -3.13
CA MET A 81 11.20 7.47 -4.45
C MET A 81 11.98 8.79 -4.53
N MET A 82 11.83 9.63 -3.52
CA MET A 82 12.56 10.90 -3.43
C MET A 82 14.08 10.68 -3.42
N ASP A 83 14.56 9.76 -2.59
CA ASP A 83 15.98 9.43 -2.49
C ASP A 83 16.51 8.88 -3.83
N ALA A 84 15.76 8.01 -4.49
CA ALA A 84 16.11 7.49 -5.82
C ALA A 84 16.15 8.60 -6.88
N ALA A 85 15.17 9.52 -6.87
CA ALA A 85 15.13 10.64 -7.81
C ALA A 85 16.32 11.59 -7.63
N TYR A 86 16.76 11.82 -6.39
CA TYR A 86 17.97 12.61 -6.14
C TYR A 86 19.25 11.89 -6.58
N VAL A 87 19.36 10.59 -6.35
CA VAL A 87 20.49 9.78 -6.85
C VAL A 87 20.56 9.86 -8.38
N ASP A 88 19.42 9.75 -9.05
CA ASP A 88 19.30 9.84 -10.51
C ASP A 88 19.42 11.27 -11.03
N LYS A 89 19.64 12.26 -10.17
CA LYS A 89 19.73 13.68 -10.52
C LYS A 89 18.54 14.19 -11.35
N LYS A 90 17.33 13.70 -11.02
CA LYS A 90 16.12 14.17 -11.68
C LYS A 90 15.87 15.64 -11.38
N ARG A 91 15.35 16.36 -12.38
CA ARG A 91 14.97 17.77 -12.21
C ARG A 91 13.50 17.87 -11.81
N GLU A 92 13.20 18.86 -11.00
CA GLU A 92 11.81 19.16 -10.64
C GLU A 92 11.00 19.53 -11.89
N PRO A 93 9.87 18.85 -12.14
CA PRO A 93 9.04 19.14 -13.28
C PRO A 93 8.19 20.40 -13.00
N GLU A 94 8.30 21.41 -13.87
CA GLU A 94 7.41 22.58 -13.89
C GLU A 94 7.12 23.21 -12.51
N GLN A 95 8.13 23.30 -11.66
CA GLN A 95 8.05 23.84 -10.29
C GLN A 95 7.25 22.97 -9.31
N ILE A 96 7.04 21.70 -9.59
CA ILE A 96 6.56 20.74 -8.60
C ILE A 96 7.77 20.17 -7.86
N ALA A 97 7.85 20.39 -6.56
CA ALA A 97 8.93 19.83 -5.77
C ALA A 97 8.92 18.28 -5.82
N ILE A 98 10.10 17.67 -5.93
CA ILE A 98 10.25 16.21 -5.96
C ILE A 98 9.55 15.57 -4.77
N TYR A 99 9.59 16.18 -3.59
CA TYR A 99 8.88 15.72 -2.41
C TYR A 99 7.37 15.56 -2.64
N HIS A 100 6.72 16.58 -3.17
CA HIS A 100 5.27 16.51 -3.43
C HIS A 100 4.92 15.48 -4.49
N LEU A 101 5.74 15.39 -5.53
CA LEU A 101 5.55 14.41 -6.58
C LEU A 101 5.70 12.98 -6.04
N SER A 102 6.75 12.73 -5.27
CA SER A 102 6.99 11.43 -4.63
C SER A 102 5.83 11.02 -3.72
N TRP A 103 5.31 11.96 -2.96
CA TRP A 103 4.16 11.73 -2.09
C TRP A 103 2.88 11.37 -2.87
N LEU A 104 2.63 12.04 -3.99
CA LEU A 104 1.47 11.77 -4.84
C LEU A 104 1.56 10.42 -5.55
N VAL A 105 2.75 10.10 -6.06
CA VAL A 105 2.99 8.79 -6.68
C VAL A 105 2.86 7.69 -5.63
N ALA A 106 3.43 7.85 -4.45
CA ALA A 106 3.29 6.88 -3.36
C ALA A 106 1.81 6.67 -2.98
N LYS A 107 1.02 7.75 -2.91
CA LYS A 107 -0.42 7.64 -2.67
C LYS A 107 -1.13 6.85 -3.77
N MET A 108 -0.81 7.11 -5.02
CA MET A 108 -1.40 6.40 -6.16
C MET A 108 -1.03 4.91 -6.15
N VAL A 109 0.24 4.59 -5.92
CA VAL A 109 0.72 3.20 -5.79
C VAL A 109 0.01 2.46 -4.68
N MET A 110 -0.18 3.09 -3.51
CA MET A 110 -0.92 2.50 -2.39
C MET A 110 -2.37 2.19 -2.77
N VAL A 111 -3.05 3.11 -3.45
CA VAL A 111 -4.43 2.88 -3.90
C VAL A 111 -4.49 1.70 -4.86
N PHE A 112 -3.58 1.61 -5.81
CA PHE A 112 -3.55 0.53 -6.79
C PHE A 112 -3.15 -0.82 -6.17
N ALA A 113 -2.25 -0.82 -5.20
CA ALA A 113 -1.88 -2.04 -4.48
C ALA A 113 -3.03 -2.61 -3.66
N LEU A 114 -3.91 -1.75 -3.15
CA LEU A 114 -5.08 -2.17 -2.37
C LEU A 114 -6.30 -2.50 -3.24
N ASP A 115 -6.36 -1.96 -4.45
CA ASP A 115 -7.44 -2.19 -5.41
C ASP A 115 -6.88 -2.35 -6.84
N PRO A 116 -6.40 -3.55 -7.20
CA PRO A 116 -5.85 -3.83 -8.53
C PRO A 116 -6.89 -3.67 -9.66
N ASP A 117 -8.16 -3.90 -9.39
CA ASP A 117 -9.23 -3.71 -10.37
C ASP A 117 -9.40 -2.24 -10.71
N TYR A 118 -9.26 -1.38 -9.70
CA TYR A 118 -9.25 0.06 -9.90
C TYR A 118 -8.05 0.50 -10.77
N GLU A 119 -6.87 -0.08 -10.54
CA GLU A 119 -5.68 0.19 -11.35
C GLU A 119 -5.90 -0.12 -12.83
N SER A 120 -6.55 -1.24 -13.15
CA SER A 120 -6.77 -1.71 -14.52
C SER A 120 -7.54 -0.70 -15.37
N ASN A 121 -8.35 0.15 -14.75
CA ASN A 121 -9.13 1.20 -15.40
C ASN A 121 -8.37 2.50 -15.63
N PHE A 122 -7.13 2.62 -15.10
CA PHE A 122 -6.35 3.85 -15.20
C PHE A 122 -5.46 3.89 -16.44
N THR A 123 -5.72 4.85 -17.30
CA THR A 123 -4.82 5.19 -18.41
C THR A 123 -3.62 6.00 -17.90
N ALA A 124 -2.52 6.03 -18.66
CA ALA A 124 -1.38 6.90 -18.35
C ALA A 124 -1.77 8.40 -18.21
N LYS A 125 -2.79 8.83 -18.93
CA LYS A 125 -3.35 10.19 -18.80
C LYS A 125 -4.13 10.36 -17.49
N GLY A 126 -4.81 9.32 -17.03
CA GLY A 126 -5.50 9.30 -15.74
C GLY A 126 -4.49 9.37 -14.58
N ARG A 127 -3.43 8.57 -14.62
CA ARG A 127 -2.33 8.61 -13.63
C ARG A 127 -1.68 9.99 -13.57
N LEU A 128 -1.38 10.59 -14.72
CA LEU A 128 -0.86 11.95 -14.79
C LEU A 128 -1.76 12.97 -14.08
N LYS A 129 -3.07 12.86 -14.25
CA LYS A 129 -4.02 13.77 -13.58
C LYS A 129 -3.96 13.65 -12.05
N VAL A 130 -3.81 12.45 -11.54
CA VAL A 130 -3.67 12.20 -10.09
C VAL A 130 -2.38 12.84 -9.57
N VAL A 131 -1.28 12.67 -10.29
CA VAL A 131 0.05 13.16 -9.90
C VAL A 131 0.20 14.66 -10.10
N ALA A 132 -0.43 15.24 -11.14
CA ALA A 132 -0.34 16.67 -11.44
C ALA A 132 -1.37 17.52 -10.67
N GLY A 133 -2.36 16.90 -10.04
CA GLY A 133 -3.58 17.59 -9.56
C GLY A 133 -3.42 18.52 -8.37
N VAL A 134 -2.30 18.52 -7.66
CA VAL A 134 -2.17 19.26 -6.39
C VAL A 134 -1.73 20.71 -6.55
N SER A 135 -1.05 21.05 -7.63
CA SER A 135 -0.49 22.41 -7.77
C SER A 135 -1.13 23.27 -8.86
N GLY A 136 -2.13 22.75 -9.58
CA GLY A 136 -2.67 23.43 -10.76
C GLY A 136 -1.67 23.54 -11.92
N LYS A 137 -0.48 23.00 -11.77
CA LYS A 137 0.57 22.96 -12.79
C LYS A 137 0.53 21.61 -13.48
N GLN A 138 0.52 21.64 -14.80
CA GLN A 138 0.42 20.44 -15.60
C GLN A 138 1.81 19.95 -15.99
N MET A 139 2.15 18.76 -15.54
CA MET A 139 3.28 18.02 -16.09
C MET A 139 2.88 17.46 -17.46
N SER A 140 3.79 17.50 -18.44
CA SER A 140 3.52 16.87 -19.72
C SER A 140 3.49 15.35 -19.60
N LEU A 141 2.64 14.69 -20.40
CA LEU A 141 2.52 13.23 -20.41
C LEU A 141 3.85 12.54 -20.77
N SER A 142 4.65 13.19 -21.62
CA SER A 142 5.97 12.68 -22.00
C SER A 142 6.93 12.67 -20.80
N VAL A 143 7.01 13.77 -20.06
CA VAL A 143 7.83 13.90 -18.85
C VAL A 143 7.41 12.86 -17.82
N TYR A 144 6.11 12.70 -17.59
CA TYR A 144 5.62 11.68 -16.66
C TYR A 144 6.07 10.26 -17.07
N ARG A 145 5.81 9.87 -18.33
CA ARG A 145 6.11 8.51 -18.81
C ARG A 145 7.59 8.15 -18.76
N HIS A 146 8.46 9.10 -19.11
CA HIS A 146 9.89 8.83 -19.22
C HIS A 146 10.68 9.09 -17.95
N THR A 147 10.17 9.94 -17.09
CA THR A 147 10.92 10.38 -15.90
C THR A 147 10.35 9.81 -14.61
N TRP A 148 9.03 9.79 -14.45
CA TRP A 148 8.41 9.52 -13.16
C TRP A 148 7.67 8.18 -13.08
N LYS A 149 7.10 7.71 -14.17
CA LYS A 149 6.47 6.39 -14.20
C LYS A 149 7.39 5.23 -13.78
N PRO A 150 8.72 5.25 -14.06
CA PRO A 150 9.62 4.20 -13.59
C PRO A 150 9.73 4.07 -12.07
N TYR A 151 9.25 5.06 -11.31
CA TYR A 151 9.24 5.02 -9.84
C TYR A 151 7.92 4.50 -9.25
N GLU A 152 6.90 4.20 -10.06
CA GLU A 152 5.68 3.51 -9.65
C GLU A 152 5.96 2.02 -9.40
#